data_ba54d50ebdcee69bccf7aa2a55735ac8
#
_entry.id   ba54d50ebdcee69bccf7aa2a55735ac8
#
_cell.length_a   1.000
_cell.length_b   1.000
_cell.length_c   1.000
_cell.angle_alpha   90.00
_cell.angle_beta   90.00
_cell.angle_gamma   90.00
#
_symmetry.space_group_name_H-M   'P 1'
#
loop_
_entity.id
_entity.type
_entity.pdbx_description
1 polymer ?
#
loop_
_entity_poly.entity_id
_entity_poly.type
_entity_poly.pdbx_seq_one_letter_code
_entity_poly.pdbx_strand_id
1 'polypeptide(L)'
;MAQFFKCKKCGKILEVVNKGCPVVVCCGEEMTELKANTNDGATEKHVPVIEQNGDKVTVKVGSAVHPMEADHYIQWIEIETDKGIQRKFLNPGEEPKATFTLSGEKLLAAYEFCNKHGLWKSEA
;
A
#
# COMPACT_ATOMS: atom_id res chain seq x y z
N MET A 1 12.78 -0.68 4.20
CA MET A 1 11.65 -1.03 3.36
C MET A 1 10.49 -1.50 4.20
N ALA A 2 9.29 -1.05 3.90
CA ALA A 2 8.09 -1.51 4.59
C ALA A 2 7.87 -2.99 4.36
N GLN A 3 7.36 -3.67 5.38
CA GLN A 3 7.14 -5.11 5.36
C GLN A 3 5.75 -5.40 5.91
N PHE A 4 4.98 -6.19 5.19
CA PHE A 4 3.58 -6.49 5.52
C PHE A 4 3.34 -7.98 5.54
N PHE A 5 2.47 -8.42 6.46
CA PHE A 5 1.99 -9.80 6.54
C PHE A 5 0.49 -9.84 6.48
N LYS A 6 -0.08 -10.88 5.89
CA LYS A 6 -1.52 -11.07 5.80
C LYS A 6 -1.93 -12.44 6.29
N CYS A 7 -3.02 -12.48 7.07
CA CYS A 7 -3.67 -13.72 7.45
C CYS A 7 -4.63 -14.14 6.34
N LYS A 8 -4.44 -15.33 5.80
CA LYS A 8 -5.30 -15.85 4.73
C LYS A 8 -6.70 -16.20 5.21
N LYS A 9 -6.87 -16.47 6.52
CA LYS A 9 -8.17 -16.86 7.09
C LYS A 9 -9.05 -15.66 7.40
N CYS A 10 -8.53 -14.65 8.11
CA CYS A 10 -9.34 -13.52 8.54
C CYS A 10 -9.08 -12.23 7.77
N GLY A 11 -8.03 -12.19 6.94
CA GLY A 11 -7.70 -11.00 6.15
C GLY A 11 -6.94 -9.91 6.87
N LYS A 12 -6.57 -10.12 8.14
CA LYS A 12 -5.79 -9.14 8.89
C LYS A 12 -4.47 -8.86 8.19
N ILE A 13 -4.11 -7.57 8.08
CA ILE A 13 -2.82 -7.14 7.56
C ILE A 13 -2.07 -6.46 8.69
N LEU A 14 -0.81 -6.85 8.89
CA LEU A 14 0.10 -6.22 9.85
C LEU A 14 1.25 -5.60 9.11
N GLU A 15 1.67 -4.44 9.57
CA GLU A 15 2.91 -3.82 9.11
C GLU A 15 3.96 -3.92 10.22
N VAL A 16 5.18 -4.30 9.85
CA VAL A 16 6.27 -4.49 10.81
C VAL A 16 6.88 -3.15 11.16
N VAL A 17 6.86 -2.80 12.44
CA VAL A 17 7.48 -1.56 12.93
C VAL A 17 8.98 -1.79 13.17
N ASN A 18 9.32 -2.82 13.95
CA ASN A 18 10.70 -3.23 14.18
C ASN A 18 10.88 -4.63 13.62
N LYS A 19 11.85 -4.80 12.75
CA LYS A 19 12.13 -6.11 12.15
C LYS A 19 12.72 -7.06 13.18
N GLY A 20 12.30 -8.32 13.09
CA GLY A 20 12.77 -9.37 13.98
C GLY A 20 12.49 -10.72 13.36
N CYS A 21 12.08 -11.70 14.17
CA CYS A 21 11.71 -13.01 13.68
C CYS A 21 10.58 -12.88 12.66
N PRO A 22 10.70 -13.53 11.48
CA PRO A 22 9.68 -13.36 10.42
C PRO A 22 8.41 -14.19 10.64
N VAL A 23 8.31 -14.93 11.74
CA VAL A 23 7.14 -15.77 12.00
C VAL A 23 6.08 -14.97 12.74
N VAL A 24 4.91 -14.82 12.12
CA VAL A 24 3.73 -14.19 12.72
C VAL A 24 2.58 -15.17 12.57
N VAL A 25 1.87 -15.47 13.66
CA VAL A 25 0.77 -16.43 13.64
C VAL A 25 -0.55 -15.70 13.87
N CYS A 26 -1.55 -16.02 13.05
CA CYS A 26 -2.91 -15.51 13.18
C CYS A 26 -3.88 -16.63 12.78
N CYS A 27 -4.97 -16.79 13.54
CA CYS A 27 -5.95 -17.85 13.28
C CYS A 27 -5.32 -19.26 13.21
N GLY A 28 -4.30 -19.51 14.03
CA GLY A 28 -3.66 -20.82 14.11
C GLY A 28 -2.71 -21.15 12.96
N GLU A 29 -2.40 -20.20 12.10
CA GLU A 29 -1.49 -20.39 10.95
C GLU A 29 -0.48 -19.28 10.87
N GLU A 30 0.66 -19.56 10.25
CA GLU A 30 1.61 -18.51 9.93
C GLU A 30 1.01 -17.54 8.89
N MET A 31 1.17 -16.24 9.15
CA MET A 31 0.80 -15.21 8.19
C MET A 31 1.78 -15.22 7.03
N THR A 32 1.28 -14.85 5.86
CA THR A 32 2.08 -14.79 4.64
C THR A 32 2.62 -13.37 4.45
N GLU A 33 3.91 -13.26 4.19
CA GLU A 33 4.49 -11.97 3.81
C GLU A 33 3.98 -11.55 2.44
N LEU A 34 3.49 -10.31 2.34
CA LEU A 34 3.04 -9.75 1.07
C LEU A 34 4.25 -9.31 0.25
N LYS A 35 4.32 -9.78 -1.00
CA LYS A 35 5.34 -9.38 -1.96
C LYS A 35 4.72 -8.42 -2.95
N ALA A 36 5.19 -7.17 -2.98
CA ALA A 36 4.66 -6.15 -3.87
C ALA A 36 4.86 -6.54 -5.33
N ASN A 37 3.90 -6.17 -6.18
CA ASN A 37 3.96 -6.31 -7.64
C ASN A 37 4.07 -7.76 -8.14
N THR A 38 3.63 -8.74 -7.33
CA THR A 38 3.74 -10.15 -7.70
C THR A 38 2.39 -10.82 -7.98
N ASN A 39 1.28 -10.15 -7.66
CA ASN A 39 -0.04 -10.69 -7.91
C ASN A 39 -0.48 -10.43 -9.35
N ASP A 40 -1.39 -11.27 -9.85
CA ASP A 40 -2.04 -11.02 -11.13
C ASP A 40 -2.86 -9.74 -11.04
N GLY A 41 -2.81 -8.95 -12.11
CA GLY A 41 -3.51 -7.70 -12.21
C GLY A 41 -2.85 -6.80 -13.23
N ALA A 42 -3.61 -5.85 -13.78
CA ALA A 42 -3.06 -4.91 -14.75
C ALA A 42 -2.11 -3.94 -14.06
N THR A 43 -0.84 -3.96 -14.46
CA THR A 43 0.19 -3.08 -13.91
C THR A 43 -0.22 -1.61 -13.99
N GLU A 44 -0.76 -1.19 -15.13
CA GLU A 44 -1.19 0.19 -15.36
C GLU A 44 -2.34 0.62 -14.46
N LYS A 45 -3.07 -0.33 -13.84
CA LYS A 45 -4.15 -0.02 -12.91
C LYS A 45 -3.74 -0.10 -11.45
N HIS A 46 -2.58 -0.69 -11.14
CA HIS A 46 -2.20 -1.01 -9.77
C HIS A 46 -0.93 -0.33 -9.29
N VAL A 47 0.08 -0.16 -10.15
CA VAL A 47 1.35 0.45 -9.71
C VAL A 47 1.11 1.91 -9.34
N PRO A 48 1.43 2.32 -8.10
CA PRO A 48 1.21 3.70 -7.68
C PRO A 48 1.99 4.69 -8.55
N VAL A 49 1.37 5.81 -8.88
CA VAL A 49 2.02 6.90 -9.61
C VAL A 49 2.26 8.03 -8.63
N ILE A 50 3.52 8.37 -8.43
CA ILE A 50 3.95 9.40 -7.47
C ILE A 50 4.11 10.73 -8.19
N GLU A 51 3.45 11.76 -7.67
CA GLU A 51 3.65 13.14 -8.09
C GLU A 51 4.10 13.94 -6.88
N GLN A 52 5.31 14.47 -6.91
CA GLN A 52 5.82 15.27 -5.80
C GLN A 52 6.04 16.71 -6.26
N ASN A 53 5.52 17.65 -5.47
CA ASN A 53 5.67 19.07 -5.68
C ASN A 53 6.09 19.70 -4.35
N GLY A 54 7.39 19.88 -4.15
CA GLY A 54 7.92 20.34 -2.88
C GLY A 54 7.62 19.35 -1.77
N ASP A 55 6.94 19.85 -0.71
CA ASP A 55 6.54 19.03 0.44
C ASP A 55 5.29 18.20 0.19
N LYS A 56 4.60 18.43 -0.92
CA LYS A 56 3.33 17.77 -1.20
C LYS A 56 3.54 16.57 -2.10
N VAL A 57 3.04 15.41 -1.66
CA VAL A 57 3.11 14.17 -2.42
C VAL A 57 1.69 13.71 -2.72
N THR A 58 1.37 13.53 -4.00
CA THR A 58 0.12 12.93 -4.42
C THR A 58 0.41 11.57 -5.02
N VAL A 59 -0.28 10.56 -4.54
CA VAL A 59 -0.14 9.19 -5.04
C VAL A 59 -1.46 8.78 -5.66
N LYS A 60 -1.43 8.46 -6.96
CA LYS A 60 -2.58 7.91 -7.67
C LYS A 60 -2.37 6.43 -7.92
N VAL A 61 -3.43 5.65 -7.89
CA VAL A 61 -3.36 4.24 -8.23
C VAL A 61 -3.97 4.08 -9.60
N GLY A 62 -3.20 3.83 -10.41
CA GLY A 62 -2.21 3.62 -11.33
C GLY A 62 -2.26 4.71 -12.40
N SER A 63 -1.64 4.47 -13.57
CA SER A 63 -1.72 5.37 -14.71
C SER A 63 -3.09 5.29 -15.42
N ALA A 64 -3.78 4.15 -15.32
CA ALA A 64 -5.18 3.96 -15.72
C ALA A 64 -6.04 3.87 -14.46
N VAL A 65 -7.30 4.31 -14.56
CA VAL A 65 -8.19 4.38 -13.40
C VAL A 65 -8.48 2.99 -12.86
N HIS A 66 -8.27 2.82 -11.54
CA HIS A 66 -8.62 1.58 -10.83
C HIS A 66 -10.07 1.64 -10.34
N PRO A 67 -10.80 0.51 -10.39
CA PRO A 67 -12.14 0.45 -9.82
C PRO A 67 -12.16 0.80 -8.32
N MET A 68 -13.23 1.45 -7.89
CA MET A 68 -13.46 1.78 -6.48
C MET A 68 -14.89 1.37 -6.11
N GLU A 69 -15.17 0.07 -6.30
CA GLU A 69 -16.48 -0.53 -5.99
C GLU A 69 -16.44 -1.27 -4.66
N ALA A 70 -17.59 -1.55 -4.08
CA ALA A 70 -17.68 -2.15 -2.74
C ALA A 70 -16.92 -3.47 -2.61
N ASP A 71 -16.86 -4.26 -3.68
CA ASP A 71 -16.18 -5.57 -3.69
C ASP A 71 -14.82 -5.55 -4.38
N HIS A 72 -14.41 -4.42 -4.95
CA HIS A 72 -13.14 -4.29 -5.65
C HIS A 72 -12.65 -2.85 -5.57
N TYR A 73 -11.74 -2.56 -4.63
CA TYR A 73 -11.26 -1.19 -4.44
C TYR A 73 -9.88 -1.17 -3.79
N ILE A 74 -9.23 -0.01 -3.90
CA ILE A 74 -7.99 0.28 -3.20
C ILE A 74 -8.35 0.63 -1.77
N GLN A 75 -7.87 -0.16 -0.82
CA GLN A 75 -8.25 -0.02 0.59
C GLN A 75 -7.42 1.03 1.31
N TRP A 76 -6.16 1.20 0.91
CA TRP A 76 -5.30 2.23 1.49
C TRP A 76 -4.13 2.54 0.57
N ILE A 77 -3.57 3.73 0.77
CA ILE A 77 -2.35 4.19 0.12
C ILE A 77 -1.39 4.64 1.22
N GLU A 78 -0.13 4.28 1.08
CA GLU A 78 0.90 4.57 2.07
C GLU A 78 2.13 5.12 1.39
N ILE A 79 2.79 6.09 2.02
CA ILE A 79 4.14 6.51 1.63
C ILE A 79 5.12 6.12 2.72
N GLU A 80 6.31 5.74 2.29
CA GLU A 80 7.44 5.49 3.16
C GLU A 80 8.46 6.60 2.98
N THR A 81 8.93 7.17 4.10
CA THR A 81 9.96 8.20 4.11
C THR A 81 11.15 7.71 4.92
N ASP A 82 12.24 8.49 4.95
CA ASP A 82 13.38 8.18 5.79
C ASP A 82 13.11 8.37 7.30
N LYS A 83 11.93 8.86 7.67
CA LYS A 83 11.54 9.09 9.07
C LYS A 83 10.34 8.26 9.50
N GLY A 84 9.71 7.52 8.62
CA GLY A 84 8.55 6.72 8.96
C GLY A 84 7.59 6.56 7.82
N ILE A 85 6.32 6.40 8.16
CA ILE A 85 5.25 6.14 7.19
C ILE A 85 4.06 7.05 7.46
N GLN A 86 3.32 7.32 6.36
CA GLN A 86 2.00 7.95 6.43
C GLN A 86 1.04 7.08 5.62
N ARG A 87 -0.15 6.83 6.15
CA ARG A 87 -1.14 5.99 5.50
C ARG A 87 -2.50 6.68 5.50
N LYS A 88 -3.22 6.55 4.39
CA LYS A 88 -4.60 6.99 4.31
C LYS A 88 -5.47 5.83 3.82
N PHE A 89 -6.58 5.62 4.52
CA PHE A 89 -7.58 4.62 4.13
C PHE A 89 -8.55 5.23 3.15
N LEU A 90 -8.99 4.43 2.18
CA LEU A 90 -9.97 4.85 1.17
C LEU A 90 -11.23 4.00 1.31
N ASN A 91 -12.34 4.55 0.84
CA ASN A 91 -13.62 3.85 0.80
C ASN A 91 -14.09 3.69 -0.64
N PRO A 92 -14.95 2.68 -0.91
CA PRO A 92 -15.56 2.58 -2.23
C PRO A 92 -16.24 3.89 -2.62
N GLY A 93 -16.11 4.26 -3.89
CA GLY A 93 -16.67 5.50 -4.43
C GLY A 93 -15.76 6.70 -4.33
N GLU A 94 -14.68 6.63 -3.56
CA GLU A 94 -13.68 7.68 -3.51
C GLU A 94 -12.69 7.56 -4.68
N GLU A 95 -12.01 8.64 -5.02
CA GLU A 95 -10.94 8.56 -6.02
C GLU A 95 -9.78 7.73 -5.49
N PRO A 96 -9.14 6.90 -6.33
CA PRO A 96 -8.01 6.07 -5.91
C PRO A 96 -6.73 6.91 -5.84
N LYS A 97 -6.72 7.91 -4.99
CA LYS A 97 -5.55 8.77 -4.77
C LYS A 97 -5.53 9.29 -3.34
N ALA A 98 -4.33 9.64 -2.89
CA ALA A 98 -4.13 10.27 -1.58
C ALA A 98 -3.05 11.32 -1.69
N THR A 99 -3.18 12.38 -0.88
CA THR A 99 -2.20 13.46 -0.80
C THR A 99 -1.59 13.47 0.59
N PHE A 100 -0.26 13.60 0.64
CA PHE A 100 0.51 13.62 1.88
C PHE A 100 1.37 14.88 1.92
N THR A 101 1.71 15.31 3.12
CA THR A 101 2.63 16.43 3.32
C THR A 101 3.89 15.91 4.02
N LEU A 102 5.05 16.24 3.47
CA LEU A 102 6.33 15.93 4.09
C LEU A 102 6.77 17.09 4.97
N SER A 103 7.41 16.76 6.10
CA SER A 103 7.96 17.76 7.02
C SER A 103 9.49 17.52 7.13
N GLY A 104 10.19 17.85 6.07
CA GLY A 104 11.64 17.68 5.99
C GLY A 104 12.14 16.28 5.73
N GLU A 105 11.23 15.30 5.60
CA GLU A 105 11.60 13.93 5.29
C GLU A 105 11.80 13.72 3.79
N LYS A 106 12.53 12.65 3.47
CA LYS A 106 12.77 12.24 2.09
C LYS A 106 11.81 11.11 1.74
N LEU A 107 11.06 11.27 0.66
CA LEU A 107 10.19 10.22 0.14
C LEU A 107 11.04 9.07 -0.42
N LEU A 108 10.72 7.84 -0.03
CA LEU A 108 11.40 6.64 -0.49
C LEU A 108 10.53 5.79 -1.41
N ALA A 109 9.26 5.61 -1.09
CA ALA A 109 8.37 4.73 -1.84
C ALA A 109 6.91 5.03 -1.57
N ALA A 110 6.05 4.58 -2.46
CA ALA A 110 4.60 4.58 -2.25
C ALA A 110 4.07 3.16 -2.44
N TYR A 111 3.06 2.82 -1.64
CA TYR A 111 2.40 1.53 -1.65
C TYR A 111 0.90 1.71 -1.76
N GLU A 112 0.23 0.73 -2.33
CA GLU A 112 -1.22 0.62 -2.25
C GLU A 112 -1.62 -0.83 -2.07
N PHE A 113 -2.80 -1.06 -1.52
CA PHE A 113 -3.35 -2.40 -1.37
C PHE A 113 -4.74 -2.48 -1.99
N CYS A 114 -4.86 -3.37 -2.99
CA CYS A 114 -6.12 -3.71 -3.62
C CYS A 114 -6.66 -5.00 -2.98
N ASN A 115 -7.92 -5.01 -2.58
CA ASN A 115 -8.48 -6.19 -1.91
C ASN A 115 -8.49 -7.45 -2.79
N LYS A 116 -8.46 -7.30 -4.12
CA LYS A 116 -8.42 -8.45 -5.04
C LYS A 116 -7.03 -8.73 -5.60
N HIS A 117 -6.20 -7.71 -5.81
CA HIS A 117 -4.92 -7.87 -6.50
C HIS A 117 -3.70 -7.60 -5.64
N GLY A 118 -3.90 -7.38 -4.32
CA GLY A 118 -2.81 -7.37 -3.36
C GLY A 118 -2.02 -6.07 -3.28
N LEU A 119 -0.77 -6.19 -2.85
CA LEU A 119 0.13 -5.08 -2.57
C LEU A 119 0.91 -4.67 -3.81
N TRP A 120 0.96 -3.36 -4.05
CA TRP A 120 1.71 -2.77 -5.16
C TRP A 120 2.56 -1.61 -4.67
N LYS A 121 3.68 -1.37 -5.34
CA LYS A 121 4.71 -0.45 -4.88
C LYS A 121 5.34 0.29 -6.06
N SER A 122 5.71 1.55 -5.82
CA SER A 122 6.62 2.33 -6.66
C SER A 122 7.68 2.95 -5.79
N GLU A 123 8.90 3.03 -6.29
CA GLU A 123 9.97 3.75 -5.61
C GLU A 123 10.04 5.20 -6.10
N ALA A 124 10.43 6.07 -5.20
CA ALA A 124 10.59 7.49 -5.52
C ALA A 124 11.84 7.77 -6.32
#